data_9288220824d464a6079ea798c4146ef5
#
_entry.id   9288220824d464a6079ea798c4146ef5
#
_cell.length_a   1.000
_cell.length_b   1.000
_cell.length_c   1.000
_cell.angle_alpha   90.00
_cell.angle_beta   90.00
_cell.angle_gamma   90.00
#
_symmetry.space_group_name_H-M   'P 1'
#
loop_
_entity.id
_entity.type
_entity.pdbx_description
1 polymer ?
#
loop_
_entity_poly.entity_id
_entity_poly.type
_entity_poly.pdbx_seq_one_letter_code
_entity_poly.pdbx_strand_id
1 'polypeptide(L)'
;ASLAPSEMCIETGLIESGSVNIVVNLYWGNSIIFGHIGRGEVFAENYAAIPGKELLCDVVATENTKVIFLKMHNILTTCQKGCAYHKRIIQNMLRISAQNNLNMSSRMMHTASKSLRDRLLSYLSEQALEHGSPQFTIPFNRQQLADYLAVNRSAMSKELSKMQEEGLI
;
A
#
# COMPACT_ATOMS: atom_id res chain seq x y z
N ALA A 1 -8.13 -5.71 17.40
CA ALA A 1 -8.97 -6.71 16.73
C ALA A 1 -8.28 -7.12 15.43
N SER A 2 -8.32 -8.38 15.10
CA SER A 2 -7.82 -8.95 13.85
C SER A 2 -8.98 -9.61 13.13
N LEU A 3 -9.08 -9.41 11.82
CA LEU A 3 -10.03 -10.10 10.96
C LEU A 3 -9.32 -11.26 10.28
N ALA A 4 -9.88 -12.45 10.43
CA ALA A 4 -9.33 -13.66 9.83
C ALA A 4 -9.62 -13.72 8.32
N PRO A 5 -8.74 -14.35 7.52
CA PRO A 5 -8.88 -14.42 6.06
C PRO A 5 -10.21 -14.99 5.57
N SER A 6 -10.79 -15.94 6.31
CA SER A 6 -12.06 -16.62 5.94
C SER A 6 -13.30 -15.73 5.99
N GLU A 7 -13.24 -14.59 6.71
CA GLU A 7 -14.40 -13.72 6.91
C GLU A 7 -14.54 -12.63 5.84
N MET A 8 -13.51 -12.43 5.00
CA MET A 8 -13.39 -11.25 4.12
C MET A 8 -13.42 -11.55 2.62
N CYS A 9 -13.62 -12.79 2.19
CA CYS A 9 -13.46 -13.20 0.77
C CYS A 9 -14.37 -12.51 -0.25
N ILE A 10 -15.36 -11.70 0.18
CA ILE A 10 -16.33 -11.05 -0.72
C ILE A 10 -16.55 -9.57 -0.40
N GLU A 11 -15.85 -9.03 0.58
CA GLU A 11 -16.04 -7.67 1.06
C GLU A 11 -14.73 -6.88 1.00
N THR A 12 -14.82 -5.62 0.59
CA THR A 12 -13.74 -4.65 0.73
C THR A 12 -14.01 -3.78 1.95
N GLY A 13 -12.96 -3.43 2.69
CA GLY A 13 -13.06 -2.54 3.83
C GLY A 13 -12.65 -1.11 3.47
N LEU A 14 -13.49 -0.13 3.84
CA LEU A 14 -13.17 1.30 3.79
C LEU A 14 -12.94 1.80 5.22
N ILE A 15 -11.78 2.41 5.48
CA ILE A 15 -11.48 3.00 6.79
C ILE A 15 -12.23 4.32 6.96
N GLU A 16 -13.21 4.35 7.87
CA GLU A 16 -13.92 5.59 8.26
C GLU A 16 -13.07 6.42 9.23
N SER A 17 -12.44 5.77 10.21
CA SER A 17 -11.51 6.39 11.17
C SER A 17 -10.54 5.37 11.73
N GLY A 18 -9.38 5.82 12.19
CA GLY A 18 -8.29 4.94 12.64
C GLY A 18 -7.46 4.42 11.48
N SER A 19 -6.77 3.30 11.70
CA SER A 19 -5.89 2.68 10.71
C SER A 19 -5.68 1.18 10.97
N VAL A 20 -5.29 0.46 9.92
CA VAL A 20 -4.99 -0.97 9.98
C VAL A 20 -3.64 -1.28 9.33
N ASN A 21 -3.00 -2.33 9.76
CA ASN A 21 -1.86 -2.94 9.08
C ASN A 21 -2.31 -4.21 8.33
N ILE A 22 -1.82 -4.36 7.12
CA ILE A 22 -1.91 -5.60 6.37
C ILE A 22 -0.70 -6.45 6.76
N VAL A 23 -0.95 -7.60 7.36
CA VAL A 23 0.09 -8.47 7.91
C VAL A 23 0.08 -9.79 7.16
N VAL A 24 1.24 -10.17 6.64
CA VAL A 24 1.45 -11.48 6.02
C VAL A 24 2.21 -12.37 7.02
N ASN A 25 1.60 -13.46 7.42
CA ASN A 25 2.23 -14.44 8.29
C ASN A 25 2.96 -15.47 7.42
N LEU A 26 4.28 -15.54 7.58
CA LEU A 26 5.10 -16.51 6.87
C LEU A 26 5.05 -17.87 7.58
N TYR A 27 5.13 -18.94 6.83
CA TYR A 27 5.09 -20.32 7.33
C TYR A 27 6.12 -20.60 8.46
N TRP A 28 7.25 -19.90 8.43
CA TRP A 28 8.33 -20.05 9.41
C TRP A 28 8.17 -19.22 10.70
N GLY A 29 6.98 -18.67 10.94
CA GLY A 29 6.63 -17.97 12.18
C GLY A 29 6.98 -16.48 12.21
N ASN A 30 7.51 -15.91 11.14
CA ASN A 30 7.72 -14.47 11.01
C ASN A 30 6.50 -13.79 10.39
N SER A 31 6.15 -12.62 10.92
CA SER A 31 5.11 -11.76 10.35
C SER A 31 5.74 -10.54 9.69
N ILE A 32 5.25 -10.18 8.52
CA ILE A 32 5.69 -9.00 7.78
C ILE A 32 4.52 -8.04 7.63
N ILE A 33 4.72 -6.78 7.99
CA ILE A 33 3.77 -5.71 7.67
C ILE A 33 3.92 -5.37 6.19
N PHE A 34 2.95 -5.76 5.40
CA PHE A 34 2.94 -5.55 3.96
C PHE A 34 2.52 -4.13 3.58
N GLY A 35 1.62 -3.52 4.37
CA GLY A 35 1.14 -2.17 4.16
C GLY A 35 0.41 -1.61 5.37
N HIS A 36 0.23 -0.31 5.36
CA HIS A 36 -0.55 0.44 6.33
C HIS A 36 -1.66 1.17 5.59
N ILE A 37 -2.89 1.06 6.06
CA ILE A 37 -4.08 1.63 5.44
C ILE A 37 -4.72 2.58 6.44
N GLY A 38 -4.86 3.83 6.06
CA GLY A 38 -5.40 4.90 6.89
C GLY A 38 -6.81 5.33 6.51
N ARG A 39 -7.28 6.39 7.15
CA ARG A 39 -8.61 6.96 6.92
C ARG A 39 -8.85 7.31 5.45
N GLY A 40 -9.98 6.89 4.92
CA GLY A 40 -10.42 7.15 3.54
C GLY A 40 -9.85 6.17 2.51
N GLU A 41 -8.95 5.29 2.94
CA GLU A 41 -8.37 4.25 2.10
C GLU A 41 -9.16 2.95 2.19
N VAL A 42 -8.99 2.09 1.18
CA VAL A 42 -9.64 0.79 1.10
C VAL A 42 -8.61 -0.34 1.16
N PHE A 43 -9.03 -1.51 1.61
CA PHE A 43 -8.23 -2.72 1.62
C PHE A 43 -9.05 -3.92 1.16
N ALA A 44 -8.37 -4.98 0.74
CA ALA A 44 -8.94 -6.23 0.21
C ALA A 44 -9.80 -6.06 -1.07
N GLU A 45 -9.80 -4.91 -1.73
CA GLU A 45 -10.60 -4.63 -2.93
C GLU A 45 -10.28 -5.59 -4.08
N ASN A 46 -9.00 -5.93 -4.24
CA ASN A 46 -8.55 -6.82 -5.31
C ASN A 46 -9.01 -8.27 -5.07
N TYR A 47 -9.00 -8.73 -3.81
CA TYR A 47 -9.50 -10.05 -3.43
C TYR A 47 -11.02 -10.13 -3.57
N ALA A 48 -11.72 -9.11 -3.08
CA ALA A 48 -13.17 -9.04 -3.16
C ALA A 48 -13.71 -8.93 -4.60
N ALA A 49 -12.89 -8.41 -5.54
CA ALA A 49 -13.25 -8.31 -6.95
C ALA A 49 -13.05 -9.62 -7.74
N ILE A 50 -12.26 -10.58 -7.21
CA ILE A 50 -11.95 -11.84 -7.89
C ILE A 50 -12.67 -12.98 -7.18
N PRO A 51 -13.72 -13.58 -7.77
CA PRO A 51 -14.47 -14.68 -7.14
C PRO A 51 -13.57 -15.86 -6.76
N GLY A 52 -13.75 -16.39 -5.55
CA GLY A 52 -13.03 -17.57 -5.07
C GLY A 52 -11.56 -17.33 -4.72
N LYS A 53 -11.09 -16.10 -4.70
CA LYS A 53 -9.74 -15.77 -4.27
C LYS A 53 -9.69 -15.62 -2.75
N GLU A 54 -8.90 -16.48 -2.09
CA GLU A 54 -8.70 -16.41 -0.64
C GLU A 54 -7.73 -15.26 -0.28
N LEU A 55 -8.01 -14.58 0.82
CA LEU A 55 -7.15 -13.56 1.39
C LEU A 55 -5.92 -14.22 2.04
N LEU A 56 -4.72 -13.86 1.60
CA LEU A 56 -3.46 -14.42 2.10
C LEU A 56 -2.79 -13.57 3.18
N CYS A 57 -3.54 -12.65 3.78
CA CYS A 57 -3.02 -11.73 4.80
C CYS A 57 -4.10 -11.46 5.86
N ASP A 58 -3.64 -11.07 7.04
CA ASP A 58 -4.50 -10.58 8.12
C ASP A 58 -4.61 -9.06 8.05
N VAL A 59 -5.74 -8.53 8.50
CA VAL A 59 -5.94 -7.09 8.68
C VAL A 59 -6.02 -6.80 10.17
N VAL A 60 -5.03 -6.09 10.69
CA VAL A 60 -4.86 -5.85 12.13
C VAL A 60 -5.01 -4.36 12.42
N ALA A 61 -5.99 -4.00 13.25
CA ALA A 61 -6.18 -2.63 13.68
C ALA A 61 -4.99 -2.15 14.55
N THR A 62 -4.45 -0.98 14.22
CA THR A 62 -3.34 -0.36 14.95
C THR A 62 -3.82 0.54 16.08
N GLU A 63 -5.07 0.96 16.02
CA GLU A 63 -5.73 1.83 16.99
C GLU A 63 -7.25 1.55 17.01
N ASN A 64 -8.02 2.39 17.69
CA ASN A 64 -9.49 2.27 17.65
C ASN A 64 -9.99 2.65 16.25
N THR A 65 -10.41 1.65 15.48
CA THR A 65 -10.66 1.77 14.04
C THR A 65 -12.09 1.42 13.72
N LYS A 66 -12.73 2.25 12.89
CA LYS A 66 -14.04 1.98 12.29
C LYS A 66 -13.88 1.65 10.82
N VAL A 67 -14.48 0.55 10.41
CA VAL A 67 -14.43 0.03 9.03
C VAL A 67 -15.85 -0.10 8.49
N ILE A 68 -16.07 0.35 7.27
CA ILE A 68 -17.28 0.12 6.49
C ILE A 68 -16.99 -1.00 5.51
N PHE A 69 -17.70 -2.12 5.64
CA PHE A 69 -17.58 -3.24 4.72
C PHE A 69 -18.55 -3.09 3.56
N LEU A 70 -18.02 -3.25 2.35
CA LEU A 70 -18.76 -3.13 1.10
C LEU A 70 -18.71 -4.46 0.33
N LYS A 71 -19.87 -5.05 0.03
CA LYS A 71 -19.95 -6.24 -0.81
C LYS A 71 -19.62 -5.88 -2.26
N MET A 72 -18.48 -6.36 -2.75
CA MET A 72 -18.02 -6.04 -4.10
C MET A 72 -19.00 -6.47 -5.17
N HIS A 73 -19.66 -7.62 -5.01
CA HIS A 73 -20.70 -8.06 -5.94
C HIS A 73 -21.81 -7.00 -6.13
N ASN A 74 -22.26 -6.38 -5.03
CA ASN A 74 -23.31 -5.34 -5.10
C ASN A 74 -22.81 -4.05 -5.76
N ILE A 75 -21.51 -3.79 -5.71
CA ILE A 75 -20.89 -2.64 -6.37
C ILE A 75 -20.75 -2.88 -7.88
N LEU A 76 -20.35 -4.10 -8.27
CA LEU A 76 -20.09 -4.45 -9.66
C LEU A 76 -21.38 -4.73 -10.46
N THR A 77 -22.46 -5.14 -9.80
CA THR A 77 -23.75 -5.32 -10.45
C THR A 77 -24.43 -3.98 -10.64
N THR A 78 -24.60 -3.58 -11.89
CA THR A 78 -25.31 -2.34 -12.25
C THR A 78 -26.76 -2.38 -11.77
N CYS A 79 -27.17 -1.35 -11.04
CA CYS A 79 -28.58 -1.19 -10.73
C CYS A 79 -29.38 -0.95 -12.02
N GLN A 80 -30.55 -1.54 -12.16
CA GLN A 80 -31.41 -1.41 -13.35
C GLN A 80 -31.75 0.04 -13.71
N LYS A 81 -31.63 0.97 -12.76
CA LYS A 81 -31.91 2.42 -12.93
C LYS A 81 -30.67 3.25 -13.29
N GLY A 82 -29.45 2.64 -13.44
CA GLY A 82 -28.25 3.36 -13.85
C GLY A 82 -27.92 4.57 -12.95
N CYS A 83 -28.07 4.45 -11.64
CA CYS A 83 -27.97 5.59 -10.74
C CYS A 83 -26.54 6.21 -10.74
N ALA A 84 -26.46 7.53 -10.65
CA ALA A 84 -25.22 8.29 -10.67
C ALA A 84 -24.26 7.89 -9.52
N TYR A 85 -24.80 7.53 -8.35
CA TYR A 85 -24.01 7.08 -7.20
C TYR A 85 -23.29 5.76 -7.47
N HIS A 86 -23.97 4.79 -8.09
CA HIS A 86 -23.38 3.50 -8.43
C HIS A 86 -22.23 3.66 -9.42
N LYS A 87 -22.45 4.45 -10.47
CA LYS A 87 -21.41 4.79 -11.45
C LYS A 87 -20.19 5.44 -10.77
N ARG A 88 -20.42 6.36 -9.83
CA ARG A 88 -19.35 7.06 -9.11
C ARG A 88 -18.54 6.11 -8.20
N ILE A 89 -19.21 5.17 -7.52
CA ILE A 89 -18.51 4.16 -6.70
C ILE A 89 -17.62 3.30 -7.58
N ILE A 90 -18.13 2.77 -8.70
CA ILE A 90 -17.33 1.95 -9.63
C ILE A 90 -16.12 2.73 -10.16
N GLN A 91 -16.32 3.99 -10.58
CA GLN A 91 -15.22 4.84 -11.06
C GLN A 91 -14.17 5.09 -9.97
N ASN A 92 -14.58 5.31 -8.72
CA ASN A 92 -13.66 5.51 -7.61
C ASN A 92 -12.89 4.22 -7.30
N MET A 93 -13.54 3.06 -7.28
CA MET A 93 -12.89 1.76 -7.07
C MET A 93 -11.86 1.47 -8.16
N LEU A 94 -12.21 1.72 -9.43
CA LEU A 94 -11.28 1.56 -10.54
C LEU A 94 -10.06 2.48 -10.40
N ARG A 95 -10.29 3.74 -10.01
CA ARG A 95 -9.20 4.72 -9.80
C ARG A 95 -8.28 4.29 -8.66
N ILE A 96 -8.83 3.83 -7.53
CA ILE A 96 -8.07 3.32 -6.40
C ILE A 96 -7.23 2.10 -6.80
N SER A 97 -7.84 1.13 -7.47
CA SER A 97 -7.12 -0.07 -7.94
C SER A 97 -6.01 0.28 -8.95
N ALA A 98 -6.25 1.21 -9.86
CA ALA A 98 -5.24 1.69 -10.80
C ALA A 98 -4.08 2.40 -10.07
N GLN A 99 -4.37 3.26 -9.09
CA GLN A 99 -3.34 3.93 -8.27
C GLN A 99 -2.51 2.92 -7.48
N ASN A 100 -3.15 1.95 -6.85
CA ASN A 100 -2.46 0.88 -6.12
C ASN A 100 -1.53 0.09 -7.05
N ASN A 101 -1.97 -0.21 -8.28
CA ASN A 101 -1.14 -0.88 -9.29
C ASN A 101 0.09 -0.04 -9.69
N LEU A 102 -0.10 1.27 -9.92
CA LEU A 102 1.01 2.19 -10.21
C LEU A 102 2.01 2.24 -9.04
N ASN A 103 1.54 2.36 -7.80
CA ASN A 103 2.40 2.38 -6.61
C ASN A 103 3.21 1.07 -6.48
N MET A 104 2.59 -0.07 -6.77
CA MET A 104 3.29 -1.36 -6.80
C MET A 104 4.34 -1.42 -7.91
N SER A 105 4.03 -0.91 -9.11
CA SER A 105 4.95 -0.86 -10.24
C SER A 105 6.17 0.02 -9.92
N SER A 106 5.96 1.21 -9.35
CA SER A 106 7.05 2.07 -8.88
C SER A 106 7.92 1.37 -7.85
N ARG A 107 7.31 0.73 -6.84
CA ARG A 107 8.06 -0.02 -5.84
C ARG A 107 8.88 -1.16 -6.46
N MET A 108 8.32 -1.87 -7.43
CA MET A 108 9.08 -2.90 -8.18
C MET A 108 10.30 -2.30 -8.88
N MET A 109 10.16 -1.15 -9.55
CA MET A 109 11.29 -0.47 -10.19
C MET A 109 12.35 -0.06 -9.17
N HIS A 110 11.96 0.51 -8.03
CA HIS A 110 12.90 0.91 -6.98
C HIS A 110 13.65 -0.28 -6.36
N THR A 111 13.01 -1.44 -6.25
CA THR A 111 13.58 -2.63 -5.61
C THR A 111 14.25 -3.59 -6.60
N ALA A 112 14.12 -3.37 -7.90
CA ALA A 112 14.67 -4.25 -8.95
C ALA A 112 16.20 -4.25 -8.95
N SER A 113 16.84 -3.15 -8.59
CA SER A 113 18.29 -3.06 -8.55
C SER A 113 18.90 -3.89 -7.42
N LYS A 114 20.06 -4.51 -7.69
CA LYS A 114 20.81 -5.26 -6.68
C LYS A 114 21.54 -4.35 -5.69
N SER A 115 21.97 -3.18 -6.14
CA SER A 115 22.69 -2.21 -5.32
C SER A 115 21.73 -1.41 -4.45
N LEU A 116 22.05 -1.29 -3.16
CA LEU A 116 21.33 -0.43 -2.23
C LEU A 116 21.34 1.02 -2.71
N ARG A 117 22.47 1.49 -3.20
CA ARG A 117 22.64 2.85 -3.72
C ARG A 117 21.71 3.13 -4.89
N ASP A 118 21.63 2.20 -5.85
CA ASP A 118 20.76 2.36 -7.02
C ASP A 118 19.28 2.35 -6.62
N ARG A 119 18.88 1.58 -5.61
CA ARG A 119 17.52 1.61 -5.06
C ARG A 119 17.19 2.97 -4.48
N LEU A 120 18.10 3.54 -3.68
CA LEU A 120 17.95 4.88 -3.13
C LEU A 120 17.88 5.94 -4.23
N LEU A 121 18.79 5.91 -5.19
CA LEU A 121 18.81 6.86 -6.31
C LEU A 121 17.55 6.77 -7.16
N SER A 122 17.07 5.55 -7.45
CA SER A 122 15.81 5.35 -8.18
C SER A 122 14.63 5.99 -7.47
N TYR A 123 14.46 5.75 -6.17
CA TYR A 123 13.39 6.33 -5.37
C TYR A 123 13.50 7.86 -5.28
N LEU A 124 14.69 8.38 -4.92
CA LEU A 124 14.88 9.83 -4.77
C LEU A 124 14.72 10.58 -6.09
N SER A 125 15.11 9.97 -7.22
CA SER A 125 14.92 10.56 -8.55
C SER A 125 13.44 10.67 -8.92
N GLU A 126 12.63 9.64 -8.63
CA GLU A 126 11.18 9.71 -8.85
C GLU A 126 10.55 10.80 -7.97
N GLN A 127 10.94 10.88 -6.69
CA GLN A 127 10.44 11.92 -5.79
C GLN A 127 10.81 13.33 -6.27
N ALA A 128 12.03 13.53 -6.77
CA ALA A 128 12.45 14.82 -7.33
C ALA A 128 11.61 15.20 -8.56
N LEU A 129 11.31 14.24 -9.43
CA LEU A 129 10.44 14.45 -10.59
C LEU A 129 9.00 14.78 -10.21
N GLU A 130 8.42 14.04 -9.25
CA GLU A 130 7.05 14.29 -8.76
C GLU A 130 6.89 15.67 -8.13
N HIS A 131 7.89 16.11 -7.36
CA HIS A 131 7.85 17.42 -6.70
C HIS A 131 8.32 18.57 -7.61
N GLY A 132 8.89 18.27 -8.79
CA GLY A 132 9.46 19.25 -9.69
C GLY A 132 10.63 20.04 -9.07
N SER A 133 11.28 19.50 -8.04
CA SER A 133 12.35 20.16 -7.27
C SER A 133 13.35 19.14 -6.76
N PRO A 134 14.66 19.49 -6.72
CA PRO A 134 15.65 18.65 -6.04
C PRO A 134 15.54 18.69 -4.51
N GLN A 135 14.74 19.62 -3.96
CA GLN A 135 14.46 19.71 -2.51
C GLN A 135 13.02 19.32 -2.24
N PHE A 136 12.83 18.24 -1.50
CA PHE A 136 11.51 17.69 -1.17
C PHE A 136 11.55 16.97 0.18
N THR A 137 10.36 16.75 0.75
CA THR A 137 10.18 15.95 1.96
C THR A 137 9.56 14.62 1.58
N ILE A 138 10.18 13.52 1.97
CA ILE A 138 9.63 12.18 1.77
C ILE A 138 8.66 11.82 2.90
N PRO A 139 7.58 11.05 2.62
CA PRO A 139 6.57 10.70 3.63
C PRO A 139 7.02 9.60 4.58
N PHE A 140 8.25 9.08 4.43
CA PHE A 140 8.79 7.98 5.19
C PHE A 140 9.78 8.42 6.25
N ASN A 141 9.71 7.84 7.45
CA ASN A 141 10.84 7.82 8.35
C ASN A 141 11.90 6.80 7.87
N ARG A 142 13.08 6.78 8.52
CA ARG A 142 14.20 5.91 8.11
C ARG A 142 13.86 4.42 8.13
N GLN A 143 13.05 3.96 9.07
CA GLN A 143 12.62 2.56 9.12
C GLN A 143 11.65 2.25 7.98
N GLN A 144 10.65 3.09 7.78
CA GLN A 144 9.66 2.94 6.73
C GLN A 144 10.30 2.95 5.33
N LEU A 145 11.27 3.83 5.09
CA LEU A 145 12.00 3.85 3.83
C LEU A 145 12.81 2.55 3.61
N ALA A 146 13.47 2.05 4.66
CA ALA A 146 14.20 0.79 4.58
C ALA A 146 13.27 -0.39 4.26
N ASP A 147 12.10 -0.45 4.89
CA ASP A 147 11.08 -1.46 4.65
C ASP A 147 10.48 -1.34 3.23
N TYR A 148 10.24 -0.11 2.77
CA TYR A 148 9.77 0.16 1.42
C TYR A 148 10.76 -0.33 0.36
N LEU A 149 12.06 -0.04 0.52
CA LEU A 149 13.13 -0.45 -0.40
C LEU A 149 13.61 -1.89 -0.19
N ALA A 150 13.05 -2.61 0.79
CA ALA A 150 13.45 -3.95 1.18
C ALA A 150 14.96 -4.07 1.48
N VAL A 151 15.47 -3.17 2.34
CA VAL A 151 16.88 -3.10 2.72
C VAL A 151 17.05 -3.01 4.24
N ASN A 152 18.27 -3.33 4.71
CA ASN A 152 18.59 -3.14 6.14
C ASN A 152 18.72 -1.65 6.48
N ARG A 153 18.01 -1.20 7.54
CA ARG A 153 17.99 0.20 7.98
C ARG A 153 19.39 0.75 8.27
N SER A 154 20.25 -0.04 8.94
CA SER A 154 21.61 0.40 9.31
C SER A 154 22.48 0.56 8.08
N ALA A 155 22.39 -0.35 7.11
CA ALA A 155 23.10 -0.27 5.84
C ALA A 155 22.62 0.95 5.03
N MET A 156 21.29 1.15 4.97
CA MET A 156 20.71 2.32 4.30
C MET A 156 21.17 3.65 4.93
N SER A 157 21.20 3.74 6.24
CA SER A 157 21.64 4.96 6.92
C SER A 157 23.10 5.29 6.63
N LYS A 158 23.97 4.27 6.57
CA LYS A 158 25.39 4.45 6.19
C LYS A 158 25.51 4.93 4.73
N GLU A 159 24.75 4.34 3.82
CA GLU A 159 24.79 4.73 2.41
C GLU A 159 24.29 6.16 2.20
N LEU A 160 23.19 6.55 2.87
CA LEU A 160 22.70 7.93 2.83
C LEU A 160 23.74 8.94 3.34
N SER A 161 24.45 8.62 4.44
CA SER A 161 25.55 9.50 4.94
C SER A 161 26.66 9.63 3.91
N LYS A 162 27.05 8.54 3.25
CA LYS A 162 28.05 8.57 2.19
C LYS A 162 27.58 9.38 0.98
N MET A 163 26.34 9.23 0.55
CA MET A 163 25.78 10.03 -0.54
C MET A 163 25.74 11.52 -0.20
N GLN A 164 25.49 11.87 1.06
CA GLN A 164 25.55 13.24 1.56
C GLN A 164 26.98 13.80 1.55
N GLU A 165 27.97 13.03 2.00
CA GLU A 165 29.40 13.40 1.93
C GLU A 165 29.89 13.63 0.49
N GLU A 166 29.34 12.88 -0.46
CA GLU A 166 29.61 13.01 -1.91
C GLU A 166 28.84 14.18 -2.55
N GLY A 167 27.95 14.85 -1.82
CA GLY A 167 27.14 15.97 -2.33
C GLY A 167 26.02 15.55 -3.30
N LEU A 168 25.57 14.29 -3.24
CA LEU A 168 24.49 13.79 -4.07
C LEU A 168 23.10 14.06 -3.46
N ILE A 169 23.02 14.20 -2.13
CA ILE A 169 21.79 14.49 -1.36
C ILE A 169 22.10 15.48 -0.25
#